data_6aea1ebf0c29241061afb0f3a1748918
#
_entry.id   6aea1ebf0c29241061afb0f3a1748918
#
_cell.length_a   1.000
_cell.length_b   1.000
_cell.length_c   1.000
_cell.angle_alpha   90.00
_cell.angle_beta   90.00
_cell.angle_gamma   90.00
#
_symmetry.space_group_name_H-M   'P 1'
#
loop_
_entity.id
_entity.type
_entity.pdbx_description
1 polymer ?
#
loop_
_entity_poly.entity_id
_entity_poly.type
_entity_poly.pdbx_seq_one_letter_code
_entity_poly.pdbx_strand_id
1 'polypeptide(L)'
;MIGDHCIKQWSKTQASIALSSGEAELYAIVKGCTEGMGLKAVTYEMGRSARVQLNTDSSAARGAALRTGAGRLKHVQTNQLWVQERLSKGDATIRKVPREDNVSDLFTHHWSNKEGRLHLPRMGFVTPEPGISPWY
;
A
#
# COMPACT_ATOMS: atom_id res chain seq x y z
N MET A 1 6.56 2.03 3.26
CA MET A 1 7.97 2.44 3.03
C MET A 1 8.18 3.85 3.54
N ILE A 2 9.37 4.18 3.99
CA ILE A 2 9.79 5.57 4.26
C ILE A 2 10.99 5.85 3.35
N GLY A 3 10.83 6.78 2.40
CA GLY A 3 11.74 6.89 1.27
C GLY A 3 11.77 5.57 0.49
N ASP A 4 12.97 5.06 0.22
CA ASP A 4 13.17 3.80 -0.51
C ASP A 4 13.30 2.58 0.41
N HIS A 5 13.04 2.73 1.72
CA HIS A 5 13.19 1.65 2.69
C HIS A 5 11.86 1.02 3.08
N CYS A 6 11.77 -0.31 2.99
CA CYS A 6 10.64 -1.07 3.49
C CYS A 6 10.70 -1.15 5.02
N ILE A 7 9.85 -0.38 5.70
CA ILE A 7 9.82 -0.36 7.17
C ILE A 7 8.90 -1.45 7.72
N LYS A 8 7.83 -1.77 6.99
CA LYS A 8 6.84 -2.76 7.41
C LYS A 8 6.19 -3.39 6.18
N GLN A 9 5.97 -4.67 6.26
CA GLN A 9 5.15 -5.41 5.29
C GLN A 9 4.18 -6.33 6.04
N TRP A 10 3.05 -6.63 5.43
CA TRP A 10 2.08 -7.59 5.97
C TRP A 10 1.27 -8.23 4.85
N SER A 11 0.84 -9.44 5.11
CA SER A 11 -0.23 -10.11 4.38
C SER A 11 -1.26 -10.57 5.41
N LYS A 12 -2.53 -10.29 5.17
CA LYS A 12 -3.60 -10.64 6.10
C LYS A 12 -4.88 -10.98 5.35
N THR A 13 -5.51 -12.07 5.76
CA THR A 13 -6.86 -12.41 5.31
C THR A 13 -7.83 -11.28 5.70
N GLN A 14 -8.69 -10.89 4.77
CA GLN A 14 -9.70 -9.87 5.03
C GLN A 14 -10.76 -10.40 6.02
N ALA A 15 -11.22 -9.53 6.91
CA ALA A 15 -12.23 -9.88 7.90
C ALA A 15 -13.62 -10.07 7.28
N SER A 16 -13.88 -9.48 6.12
CA SER A 16 -15.13 -9.61 5.37
C SER A 16 -14.86 -10.10 3.95
N ILE A 17 -15.81 -10.86 3.42
CA ILE A 17 -15.78 -11.32 2.04
C ILE A 17 -16.01 -10.12 1.13
N ALA A 18 -15.05 -9.82 0.26
CA ALA A 18 -15.21 -8.81 -0.77
C ALA A 18 -16.10 -9.36 -1.91
N LEU A 19 -17.07 -8.57 -2.34
CA LEU A 19 -17.97 -8.93 -3.44
C LEU A 19 -17.38 -8.68 -4.82
N SER A 20 -16.22 -7.99 -4.87
CA SER A 20 -15.48 -7.71 -6.09
C SER A 20 -13.99 -7.49 -5.80
N SER A 21 -13.14 -7.64 -6.83
CA SER A 21 -11.71 -7.33 -6.72
C SER A 21 -11.47 -5.85 -6.35
N GLY A 22 -12.29 -4.93 -6.87
CA GLY A 22 -12.21 -3.50 -6.54
C GLY A 22 -12.52 -3.22 -5.06
N GLU A 23 -13.43 -3.98 -4.45
CA GLU A 23 -13.73 -3.89 -3.02
C GLU A 23 -12.57 -4.46 -2.18
N ALA A 24 -12.01 -5.59 -2.58
CA ALA A 24 -10.83 -6.18 -1.93
C ALA A 24 -9.65 -5.18 -1.91
N GLU A 25 -9.39 -4.55 -3.05
CA GLU A 25 -8.38 -3.50 -3.18
C GLU A 25 -8.68 -2.26 -2.31
N LEU A 26 -9.95 -1.88 -2.21
CA LEU A 26 -10.36 -0.77 -1.34
C LEU A 26 -10.11 -1.08 0.14
N TYR A 27 -10.34 -2.32 0.59
CA TYR A 27 -9.97 -2.75 1.94
C TYR A 27 -8.45 -2.66 2.17
N ALA A 28 -7.65 -3.04 1.18
CA ALA A 28 -6.20 -2.90 1.25
C ALA A 28 -5.77 -1.43 1.37
N ILE A 29 -6.42 -0.51 0.63
CA ILE A 29 -6.21 0.93 0.73
C ILE A 29 -6.55 1.45 2.13
N VAL A 30 -7.69 1.03 2.71
CA VAL A 30 -8.09 1.40 4.07
C VAL A 30 -7.01 0.98 5.07
N LYS A 31 -6.56 -0.27 4.99
CA LYS A 31 -5.51 -0.80 5.87
C LYS A 31 -4.19 -0.06 5.68
N GLY A 32 -3.77 0.16 4.42
CA GLY A 32 -2.56 0.92 4.10
C GLY A 32 -2.61 2.36 4.63
N CYS A 33 -3.76 3.04 4.52
CA CYS A 33 -3.96 4.38 5.06
C CYS A 33 -3.83 4.39 6.59
N THR A 34 -4.46 3.44 7.28
CA THR A 34 -4.39 3.32 8.74
C THR A 34 -2.96 3.13 9.22
N GLU A 35 -2.21 2.21 8.61
CA GLU A 35 -0.80 1.96 8.94
C GLU A 35 0.08 3.17 8.62
N GLY A 36 -0.15 3.82 7.48
CA GLY A 36 0.59 5.02 7.07
C GLY A 36 0.35 6.19 8.03
N MET A 37 -0.87 6.39 8.49
CA MET A 37 -1.20 7.42 9.48
C MET A 37 -0.56 7.12 10.84
N GLY A 38 -0.51 5.86 11.26
CA GLY A 38 0.22 5.44 12.45
C GLY A 38 1.72 5.74 12.35
N LEU A 39 2.36 5.40 11.23
CA LEU A 39 3.77 5.72 11.00
C LEU A 39 4.02 7.23 10.93
N LYS A 40 3.11 8.00 10.33
CA LYS A 40 3.16 9.48 10.33
C LYS A 40 3.16 10.05 11.75
N ALA A 41 2.33 9.50 12.64
CA ALA A 41 2.29 9.91 14.03
C ALA A 41 3.62 9.61 14.75
N VAL A 42 4.16 8.40 14.59
CA VAL A 42 5.46 8.02 15.17
C VAL A 42 6.59 8.91 14.66
N THR A 43 6.64 9.21 13.35
CA THR A 43 7.67 10.10 12.80
C THR A 43 7.55 11.53 13.34
N TYR A 44 6.33 11.99 13.60
CA TYR A 44 6.09 13.28 14.21
C TYR A 44 6.62 13.35 15.66
N GLU A 45 6.37 12.31 16.48
CA GLU A 45 6.92 12.20 17.85
C GLU A 45 8.46 12.17 17.85
N MET A 46 9.07 11.67 16.77
CA MET A 46 10.52 11.70 16.56
C MET A 46 11.04 13.05 16.04
N GLY A 47 10.20 14.09 16.01
CA GLY A 47 10.55 15.43 15.52
C GLY A 47 10.68 15.55 14.01
N ARG A 48 10.08 14.61 13.25
CA ARG A 48 10.10 14.61 11.78
C ARG A 48 8.70 14.64 11.19
N SER A 49 8.53 15.38 10.10
CA SER A 49 7.27 15.35 9.34
C SER A 49 7.32 14.31 8.23
N ALA A 50 6.23 13.57 8.04
CA ALA A 50 6.06 12.62 6.96
C ALA A 50 4.74 12.86 6.22
N ARG A 51 4.72 12.55 4.92
CA ARG A 51 3.50 12.53 4.11
C ARG A 51 3.12 11.10 3.82
N VAL A 52 1.84 10.78 3.92
CA VAL A 52 1.32 9.46 3.57
C VAL A 52 0.95 9.46 2.08
N GLN A 53 1.58 8.59 1.31
CA GLN A 53 1.22 8.33 -0.07
C GLN A 53 0.86 6.86 -0.22
N LEU A 54 -0.35 6.61 -0.69
CA LEU A 54 -0.86 5.27 -1.01
C LEU A 54 -0.64 5.01 -2.51
N ASN A 55 -0.04 3.89 -2.84
CA ASN A 55 0.12 3.46 -4.22
C ASN A 55 -0.77 2.24 -4.46
N THR A 56 -1.48 2.23 -5.59
CA THR A 56 -2.32 1.11 -6.03
C THR A 56 -2.27 0.98 -7.54
N ASP A 57 -2.35 -0.23 -8.05
CA ASP A 57 -2.51 -0.53 -9.48
C ASP A 57 -4.00 -0.59 -9.88
N SER A 58 -4.91 -0.61 -8.92
CA SER A 58 -6.36 -0.66 -9.14
C SER A 58 -6.97 0.72 -9.41
N SER A 59 -7.40 0.97 -10.64
CA SER A 59 -8.15 2.19 -10.99
C SER A 59 -9.51 2.24 -10.31
N ALA A 60 -10.16 1.09 -10.13
CA ALA A 60 -11.48 0.99 -9.49
C ALA A 60 -11.39 1.36 -8.01
N ALA A 61 -10.42 0.80 -7.29
CA ALA A 61 -10.21 1.12 -5.88
C ALA A 61 -9.79 2.57 -5.66
N ARG A 62 -8.88 3.10 -6.50
CA ARG A 62 -8.53 4.52 -6.48
C ARG A 62 -9.75 5.41 -6.71
N GLY A 63 -10.58 5.10 -7.70
CA GLY A 63 -11.81 5.85 -7.98
C GLY A 63 -12.81 5.79 -6.82
N ALA A 64 -12.94 4.64 -6.15
CA ALA A 64 -13.78 4.50 -4.96
C ALA A 64 -13.23 5.31 -3.77
N ALA A 65 -11.93 5.31 -3.54
CA ALA A 65 -11.28 6.04 -2.46
C ALA A 65 -11.35 7.57 -2.62
N LEU A 66 -11.27 8.07 -3.85
CA LEU A 66 -11.36 9.52 -4.17
C LEU A 66 -12.80 10.04 -4.25
N ARG A 67 -13.78 9.17 -4.26
CA ARG A 67 -15.19 9.55 -4.34
C ARG A 67 -15.66 10.17 -3.03
N THR A 68 -16.68 10.99 -3.07
CA THR A 68 -17.35 11.48 -1.87
C THR A 68 -18.60 10.62 -1.63
N GLY A 69 -18.67 9.97 -0.47
CA GLY A 69 -19.79 9.13 -0.06
C GLY A 69 -19.74 7.68 -0.60
N ALA A 70 -20.77 6.91 -0.29
CA ALA A 70 -20.83 5.47 -0.56
C ALA A 70 -20.95 5.12 -2.07
N GLY A 71 -21.44 6.03 -2.89
CA GLY A 71 -21.68 5.77 -4.31
C GLY A 71 -22.68 4.62 -4.53
N ARG A 72 -22.34 3.69 -5.44
CA ARG A 72 -23.13 2.48 -5.70
C ARG A 72 -22.81 1.32 -4.74
N LEU A 73 -21.81 1.47 -3.90
CA LEU A 73 -21.44 0.44 -2.91
C LEU A 73 -22.43 0.52 -1.73
N LYS A 74 -23.38 -0.40 -1.70
CA LYS A 74 -24.44 -0.43 -0.67
C LYS A 74 -23.95 -0.78 0.73
N HIS A 75 -22.72 -1.29 0.85
CA HIS A 75 -22.12 -1.79 2.09
C HIS A 75 -20.80 -1.09 2.41
N VAL A 76 -20.69 0.22 2.11
CA VAL A 76 -19.50 1.01 2.48
C VAL A 76 -19.41 1.08 4.00
N GLN A 77 -18.36 0.51 4.54
CA GLN A 77 -18.08 0.57 5.97
C GLN A 77 -17.56 1.96 6.37
N THR A 78 -17.79 2.35 7.62
CA THR A 78 -17.36 3.64 8.17
C THR A 78 -15.86 3.93 7.95
N ASN A 79 -15.02 2.89 8.02
CA ASN A 79 -13.59 3.00 7.77
C ASN A 79 -13.23 3.38 6.32
N GLN A 80 -14.06 3.01 5.34
CA GLN A 80 -13.90 3.43 3.93
C GLN A 80 -14.24 4.91 3.76
N LEU A 81 -15.32 5.38 4.40
CA LEU A 81 -15.67 6.81 4.45
C LEU A 81 -14.57 7.62 5.14
N TRP A 82 -13.96 7.06 6.18
CA TRP A 82 -12.83 7.68 6.86
C TRP A 82 -11.62 7.89 5.92
N VAL A 83 -11.27 6.93 5.06
CA VAL A 83 -10.20 7.11 4.07
C VAL A 83 -10.54 8.22 3.07
N GLN A 84 -11.78 8.26 2.57
CA GLN A 84 -12.24 9.34 1.69
C GLN A 84 -12.06 10.70 2.36
N GLU A 85 -12.39 10.81 3.65
CA GLU A 85 -12.20 12.03 4.44
C GLU A 85 -10.71 12.40 4.56
N ARG A 86 -9.82 11.43 4.86
CA ARG A 86 -8.36 11.69 4.95
C ARG A 86 -7.78 12.17 3.64
N LEU A 87 -8.20 11.58 2.52
CA LEU A 87 -7.77 12.00 1.19
C LEU A 87 -8.30 13.39 0.83
N SER A 88 -9.56 13.70 1.14
CA SER A 88 -10.17 15.02 0.87
C SER A 88 -9.54 16.14 1.69
N LYS A 89 -9.11 15.86 2.92
CA LYS A 89 -8.38 16.80 3.80
C LYS A 89 -6.90 16.95 3.45
N GLY A 90 -6.37 16.13 2.54
CA GLY A 90 -4.95 16.14 2.19
C GLY A 90 -4.03 15.49 3.23
N ASP A 91 -4.58 14.78 4.22
CA ASP A 91 -3.80 14.04 5.21
C ASP A 91 -3.01 12.87 4.59
N ALA A 92 -3.57 12.30 3.53
CA ALA A 92 -2.95 11.29 2.70
C ALA A 92 -3.20 11.60 1.22
N THR A 93 -2.38 11.01 0.34
CA THR A 93 -2.55 11.06 -1.10
C THR A 93 -2.65 9.66 -1.67
N ILE A 94 -3.31 9.49 -2.82
CA ILE A 94 -3.39 8.20 -3.51
C ILE A 94 -2.93 8.34 -4.96
N ARG A 95 -2.00 7.50 -5.36
CA ARG A 95 -1.43 7.46 -6.70
C ARG A 95 -1.67 6.10 -7.34
N LYS A 96 -2.06 6.12 -8.62
CA LYS A 96 -2.01 4.91 -9.45
C LYS A 96 -0.58 4.66 -9.89
N VAL A 97 -0.11 3.42 -9.72
CA VAL A 97 1.18 2.95 -10.25
C VAL A 97 0.92 1.82 -11.24
N PRO A 98 1.76 1.65 -12.25
CA PRO A 98 1.75 0.45 -13.10
C PRO A 98 1.96 -0.79 -12.24
N ARG A 99 1.40 -1.93 -12.65
CA ARG A 99 1.53 -3.19 -11.91
C ARG A 99 2.99 -3.62 -11.76
N GLU A 100 3.76 -3.44 -12.81
CA GLU A 100 5.21 -3.71 -12.86
C GLU A 100 6.05 -2.84 -11.91
N ASP A 101 5.49 -1.73 -11.43
CA ASP A 101 6.14 -0.85 -10.46
C ASP A 101 5.58 -1.02 -9.03
N ASN A 102 4.55 -1.87 -8.87
CA ASN A 102 3.96 -2.13 -7.58
C ASN A 102 4.79 -3.16 -6.78
N VAL A 103 5.67 -2.68 -5.93
CA VAL A 103 6.54 -3.54 -5.09
C VAL A 103 5.76 -4.50 -4.18
N SER A 104 4.51 -4.19 -3.85
CA SER A 104 3.65 -5.05 -3.04
C SER A 104 3.25 -6.33 -3.77
N ASP A 105 3.31 -6.35 -5.09
CA ASP A 105 2.96 -7.52 -5.90
C ASP A 105 3.91 -8.70 -5.66
N LEU A 106 5.16 -8.44 -5.25
CA LEU A 106 6.11 -9.47 -4.83
C LEU A 106 5.57 -10.40 -3.71
N PHE A 107 4.64 -9.91 -2.89
CA PHE A 107 4.13 -10.66 -1.73
C PHE A 107 2.82 -11.38 -2.03
N THR A 108 2.34 -11.33 -3.28
CA THR A 108 1.03 -11.89 -3.67
C THR A 108 1.14 -13.14 -4.52
N HIS A 109 2.32 -13.43 -5.09
CA HIS A 109 2.56 -14.60 -5.94
C HIS A 109 4.02 -15.09 -5.84
N HIS A 110 4.29 -16.25 -6.41
CA HIS A 110 5.66 -16.74 -6.63
C HIS A 110 6.37 -15.83 -7.63
N TRP A 111 7.48 -15.25 -7.24
CA TRP A 111 8.26 -14.35 -8.08
C TRP A 111 9.57 -15.01 -8.57
N SER A 112 10.00 -14.64 -9.76
CA SER A 112 11.23 -15.06 -10.37
C SER A 112 12.44 -14.29 -9.83
N ASN A 113 13.66 -14.84 -9.99
CA ASN A 113 14.88 -14.11 -9.66
C ASN A 113 14.99 -12.75 -10.36
N LYS A 114 14.43 -12.62 -11.56
CA LYS A 114 14.41 -11.36 -12.31
C LYS A 114 13.53 -10.30 -11.61
N GLU A 115 12.34 -10.68 -11.17
CA GLU A 115 11.44 -9.79 -10.44
C GLU A 115 12.02 -9.39 -9.08
N GLY A 116 12.64 -10.35 -8.36
CA GLY A 116 13.32 -10.07 -7.10
C GLY A 116 14.44 -9.04 -7.27
N ARG A 117 15.31 -9.21 -8.27
CA ARG A 117 16.38 -8.24 -8.57
C ARG A 117 15.88 -6.86 -8.95
N LEU A 118 14.68 -6.76 -9.53
CA LEU A 118 14.06 -5.49 -9.89
C LEU A 118 13.48 -4.76 -8.68
N HIS A 119 12.76 -5.48 -7.80
CA HIS A 119 11.95 -4.87 -6.76
C HIS A 119 12.65 -4.79 -5.40
N LEU A 120 13.53 -5.74 -5.06
CA LEU A 120 14.23 -5.71 -3.76
C LEU A 120 15.06 -4.44 -3.55
N PRO A 121 15.86 -3.96 -4.53
CA PRO A 121 16.56 -2.68 -4.39
C PRO A 121 15.62 -1.49 -4.20
N ARG A 122 14.44 -1.51 -4.85
CA ARG A 122 13.41 -0.46 -4.70
C ARG A 122 12.80 -0.42 -3.29
N MET A 123 13.01 -1.45 -2.49
CA MET A 123 12.60 -1.54 -1.08
C MET A 123 13.77 -1.34 -0.12
N GLY A 124 14.94 -0.96 -0.61
CA GLY A 124 16.14 -0.73 0.18
C GLY A 124 16.89 -2.01 0.57
N PHE A 125 16.59 -3.15 -0.07
CA PHE A 125 17.36 -4.38 0.14
C PHE A 125 18.57 -4.42 -0.80
N VAL A 126 19.73 -4.80 -0.25
CA VAL A 126 20.91 -5.10 -1.06
C VAL A 126 20.80 -6.54 -1.56
N THR A 127 20.79 -6.71 -2.88
CA THR A 127 20.86 -8.04 -3.48
C THR A 127 22.33 -8.46 -3.62
N PRO A 128 22.71 -9.66 -3.16
CA PRO A 128 24.07 -10.18 -3.36
C PRO A 128 24.39 -10.23 -4.86
N GLU A 129 25.65 -10.00 -5.20
CA GLU A 129 26.12 -10.22 -6.56
C GLU A 129 25.97 -11.70 -6.97
N PRO A 130 25.78 -11.99 -8.28
CA PRO A 130 25.71 -13.36 -8.76
C PRO A 130 26.99 -14.13 -8.39
N GLY A 131 26.86 -15.20 -7.62
CA GLY A 131 27.98 -16.05 -7.22
C GLY A 131 28.42 -15.91 -5.75
N ILE A 132 27.89 -14.95 -5.01
CA ILE A 132 28.12 -14.85 -3.56
C ILE A 132 26.94 -15.52 -2.85
N SER A 133 27.19 -16.63 -2.16
CA SER A 133 26.18 -17.25 -1.29
C SER A 133 25.92 -16.33 -0.10
N PRO A 134 24.65 -15.98 0.20
CA PRO A 134 24.34 -15.14 1.35
C PRO A 134 24.53 -15.80 2.72
N TRP A 135 25.04 -17.04 2.74
CA TRP A 135 25.17 -17.88 3.94
C TRP A 135 26.59 -18.28 4.27
N TYR A 136 27.59 -17.48 3.88
CA TYR A 136 28.96 -17.60 4.37
C TYR A 136 29.46 -16.27 4.94
#